data_f662b46dd7534a5914f00bed2db46338
#
_entry.id   f662b46dd7534a5914f00bed2db46338
#
_cell.length_a   1.000
_cell.length_b   1.000
_cell.length_c   1.000
_cell.angle_alpha   90.00
_cell.angle_beta   90.00
_cell.angle_gamma   90.00
#
_symmetry.space_group_name_H-M   'P 1'
#
loop_
_entity.id
_entity.type
_entity.pdbx_description
1 polymer ?
#
loop_
_entity_poly.entity_id
_entity_poly.type
_entity_poly.pdbx_seq_one_letter_code
_entity_poly.pdbx_strand_id
1 'polypeptide(L)'
;MKADERADVVIIGGAIIGSSVAAFLAARPDFDGRIVVVERDPTFRTSSTTLSAASIRLQFSTRLNIEMSRFGVELIKRLDRYLAVDGEVPEVEFVENGYLFLATDAGLATLEHNHAVQRELDVPVTLLTPAELRSRFDWLETDDLAGGSLGLADEGWFDAYALLQGFRRRARSLGVEERIGEVVALDRDGDRISGVRLADGGCIGADWVINAAGPRAADVASMAGVDLPVRSRKRLVYHVDAPISLGAAPLTVDPTGVYFRPEGPTYIAGFSPRDGDLDPDTYDLGVDHGPFESIVWPALAHRVPAFDRLRLLDAWAGHYEVNTLDSNAIIGPHPVFANFLFANGFSGHGLQQAPAVGRGLAEWIASGRYETLDLAPLGFGRIGRNEPIRELSII
;
A
#
# COMPACT_ATOMS: atom_id res chain seq x y z
N MET A 1 -17.67 5.42 31.48
CA MET A 1 -18.61 6.48 31.01
C MET A 1 -19.56 5.82 30.01
N LYS A 2 -20.83 6.26 29.93
CA LYS A 2 -21.68 5.82 28.80
C LYS A 2 -21.17 6.48 27.55
N ALA A 3 -21.04 5.71 26.45
CA ALA A 3 -20.73 6.27 25.14
C ALA A 3 -21.86 7.22 24.76
N ASP A 4 -21.50 8.38 24.20
CA ASP A 4 -22.48 9.38 23.72
C ASP A 4 -23.18 8.88 22.47
N GLU A 5 -22.52 7.98 21.75
CA GLU A 5 -22.89 7.43 20.45
C GLU A 5 -22.45 5.98 20.37
N ARG A 6 -23.16 5.13 19.56
CA ARG A 6 -22.80 3.72 19.36
C ARG A 6 -22.80 3.40 17.87
N ALA A 7 -21.79 2.63 17.44
CA ALA A 7 -21.70 2.03 16.12
C ALA A 7 -21.49 0.51 16.26
N ASP A 8 -21.86 -0.27 15.26
CA ASP A 8 -21.51 -1.69 15.20
C ASP A 8 -20.03 -1.84 14.84
N VAL A 9 -19.53 -0.97 13.95
CA VAL A 9 -18.14 -0.97 13.52
C VAL A 9 -17.57 0.45 13.57
N VAL A 10 -16.43 0.61 14.25
CA VAL A 10 -15.61 1.82 14.17
C VAL A 10 -14.31 1.51 13.45
N ILE A 11 -14.01 2.28 12.41
CA ILE A 11 -12.76 2.18 11.63
C ILE A 11 -11.90 3.41 11.95
N ILE A 12 -10.70 3.18 12.46
CA ILE A 12 -9.74 4.23 12.82
C ILE A 12 -8.78 4.45 11.65
N GLY A 13 -8.93 5.58 10.97
CA GLY A 13 -8.24 5.94 9.74
C GLY A 13 -9.12 5.74 8.49
N GLY A 14 -9.35 6.82 7.76
CA GLY A 14 -10.24 6.89 6.59
C GLY A 14 -9.51 6.92 5.25
N ALA A 15 -8.19 6.70 5.21
CA ALA A 15 -7.45 6.58 3.96
C ALA A 15 -7.83 5.30 3.19
N ILE A 16 -7.05 4.89 2.20
CA ILE A 16 -7.46 3.84 1.24
C ILE A 16 -7.87 2.54 1.93
N ILE A 17 -7.16 2.12 2.98
CA ILE A 17 -7.45 0.87 3.70
C ILE A 17 -8.80 0.96 4.41
N GLY A 18 -8.98 1.97 5.28
CA GLY A 18 -10.24 2.10 6.04
C GLY A 18 -11.44 2.35 5.15
N SER A 19 -11.29 3.17 4.09
CA SER A 19 -12.35 3.41 3.11
C SER A 19 -12.71 2.18 2.31
N SER A 20 -11.74 1.33 1.98
CA SER A 20 -11.97 0.05 1.32
C SER A 20 -12.75 -0.91 2.23
N VAL A 21 -12.34 -1.07 3.48
CA VAL A 21 -13.07 -1.88 4.48
C VAL A 21 -14.50 -1.39 4.61
N ALA A 22 -14.69 -0.08 4.78
CA ALA A 22 -16.02 0.54 4.93
C ALA A 22 -16.93 0.28 3.72
N ALA A 23 -16.40 0.46 2.49
CA ALA A 23 -17.18 0.27 1.27
C ALA A 23 -17.55 -1.19 1.05
N PHE A 24 -16.63 -2.14 1.25
CA PHE A 24 -16.91 -3.55 1.08
C PHE A 24 -17.87 -4.08 2.16
N LEU A 25 -17.70 -3.64 3.42
CA LEU A 25 -18.58 -4.08 4.51
C LEU A 25 -20.01 -3.55 4.32
N ALA A 26 -20.15 -2.26 4.02
CA ALA A 26 -21.48 -1.67 3.77
C ALA A 26 -22.18 -2.23 2.51
N ALA A 27 -21.41 -2.79 1.57
CA ALA A 27 -21.97 -3.43 0.37
C ALA A 27 -22.43 -4.87 0.60
N ARG A 28 -22.17 -5.48 1.76
CA ARG A 28 -22.56 -6.85 2.05
C ARG A 28 -24.05 -6.96 2.36
N PRO A 29 -24.78 -7.89 1.73
CA PRO A 29 -26.22 -8.07 1.98
C PRO A 29 -26.54 -8.71 3.34
N ASP A 30 -25.55 -9.33 3.99
CA ASP A 30 -25.63 -9.99 5.29
C ASP A 30 -25.10 -9.11 6.44
N PHE A 31 -24.85 -7.81 6.18
CA PHE A 31 -24.48 -6.84 7.18
C PHE A 31 -25.33 -5.56 7.02
N ASP A 32 -26.03 -5.19 8.08
CA ASP A 32 -26.91 -4.00 8.16
C ASP A 32 -26.52 -3.06 9.31
N GLY A 33 -25.33 -3.29 9.92
CA GLY A 33 -24.84 -2.51 11.05
C GLY A 33 -24.37 -1.10 10.67
N ARG A 34 -24.36 -0.22 11.65
CA ARG A 34 -23.85 1.15 11.55
C ARG A 34 -22.33 1.17 11.53
N ILE A 35 -21.74 1.75 10.49
CA ILE A 35 -20.30 1.92 10.32
C ILE A 35 -19.91 3.38 10.47
N VAL A 36 -18.95 3.66 11.35
CA VAL A 36 -18.35 4.98 11.53
C VAL A 36 -16.86 4.93 11.22
N VAL A 37 -16.41 5.73 10.27
CA VAL A 37 -14.99 5.94 9.95
C VAL A 37 -14.52 7.20 10.64
N VAL A 38 -13.54 7.07 11.53
CA VAL A 38 -12.93 8.23 12.22
C VAL A 38 -11.64 8.60 11.50
N GLU A 39 -11.59 9.84 10.97
CA GLU A 39 -10.43 10.36 10.25
C GLU A 39 -10.04 11.73 10.81
N ARG A 40 -8.76 11.90 11.12
CA ARG A 40 -8.25 13.16 11.71
C ARG A 40 -7.99 14.25 10.67
N ASP A 41 -7.58 13.88 9.45
CA ASP A 41 -7.31 14.81 8.34
C ASP A 41 -8.31 14.58 7.18
N PRO A 42 -9.44 15.29 7.14
CA PRO A 42 -10.45 15.11 6.09
C PRO A 42 -9.96 15.49 4.70
N THR A 43 -8.78 16.13 4.60
CA THR A 43 -8.15 16.48 3.31
C THR A 43 -7.30 15.34 2.75
N PHE A 44 -6.88 14.39 3.59
CA PHE A 44 -5.96 13.29 3.27
C PHE A 44 -4.60 13.72 2.70
N ARG A 45 -4.24 15.01 2.81
CA ARG A 45 -3.01 15.55 2.20
C ARG A 45 -1.75 14.92 2.76
N THR A 46 -1.79 14.47 4.01
CA THR A 46 -0.65 13.84 4.70
C THR A 46 -0.76 12.33 4.76
N SER A 47 -1.76 11.73 4.10
CA SER A 47 -1.94 10.29 4.09
C SER A 47 -0.89 9.60 3.21
N SER A 48 -0.45 8.41 3.61
CA SER A 48 0.43 7.56 2.78
C SER A 48 -0.18 7.28 1.41
N THR A 49 -1.51 7.22 1.31
CA THR A 49 -2.24 7.04 0.06
C THR A 49 -1.96 8.17 -0.92
N THR A 50 -2.17 9.42 -0.49
CA THR A 50 -2.02 10.61 -1.36
C THR A 50 -0.56 10.88 -1.73
N LEU A 51 0.37 10.57 -0.81
CA LEU A 51 1.80 10.84 -0.97
C LEU A 51 2.57 9.68 -1.60
N SER A 52 1.86 8.61 -2.04
CA SER A 52 2.48 7.44 -2.67
C SER A 52 2.91 7.69 -4.11
N ALA A 53 3.77 6.81 -4.65
CA ALA A 53 4.07 6.75 -6.08
C ALA A 53 2.93 6.12 -6.91
N ALA A 54 1.87 5.66 -6.25
CA ALA A 54 0.59 5.22 -6.80
C ALA A 54 0.69 4.09 -7.84
N SER A 55 1.44 3.05 -7.54
CA SER A 55 1.70 1.94 -8.46
C SER A 55 1.09 0.61 -7.99
N ILE A 56 0.92 -0.31 -8.94
CA ILE A 56 0.43 -1.67 -8.72
C ILE A 56 1.25 -2.67 -9.54
N ARG A 57 1.61 -3.80 -8.92
CA ARG A 57 2.38 -4.88 -9.53
C ARG A 57 1.90 -6.25 -9.05
N LEU A 58 2.20 -7.27 -9.82
CA LEU A 58 1.99 -8.68 -9.49
C LEU A 58 3.31 -9.41 -9.19
N GLN A 59 4.45 -8.77 -9.45
CA GLN A 59 5.78 -9.33 -9.26
C GLN A 59 6.17 -9.38 -7.79
N PHE A 60 5.59 -10.33 -7.06
CA PHE A 60 5.94 -10.70 -5.68
C PHE A 60 6.54 -12.11 -5.64
N SER A 61 7.17 -12.46 -4.53
CA SER A 61 7.70 -13.80 -4.25
C SER A 61 6.72 -14.67 -3.47
N THR A 62 5.67 -14.09 -2.90
CA THR A 62 4.66 -14.82 -2.12
C THR A 62 3.33 -14.87 -2.85
N ARG A 63 2.72 -16.08 -2.92
CA ARG A 63 1.41 -16.31 -3.55
C ARG A 63 0.36 -15.34 -3.04
N LEU A 64 0.29 -15.13 -1.73
CA LEU A 64 -0.76 -14.33 -1.12
C LEU A 64 -0.68 -12.86 -1.54
N ASN A 65 0.53 -12.28 -1.62
CA ASN A 65 0.72 -10.91 -2.12
C ASN A 65 0.32 -10.78 -3.61
N ILE A 66 0.63 -11.79 -4.43
CA ILE A 66 0.21 -11.84 -5.83
C ILE A 66 -1.33 -11.85 -5.93
N GLU A 67 -2.00 -12.70 -5.16
CA GLU A 67 -3.46 -12.83 -5.20
C GLU A 67 -4.18 -11.59 -4.68
N MET A 68 -3.67 -10.95 -3.62
CA MET A 68 -4.19 -9.66 -3.15
C MET A 68 -4.07 -8.58 -4.22
N SER A 69 -2.91 -8.46 -4.85
CA SER A 69 -2.68 -7.46 -5.90
C SER A 69 -3.49 -7.76 -7.16
N ARG A 70 -3.67 -9.02 -7.52
CA ARG A 70 -4.53 -9.44 -8.64
C ARG A 70 -5.97 -8.93 -8.46
N PHE A 71 -6.51 -9.06 -7.25
CA PHE A 71 -7.83 -8.48 -6.98
C PHE A 71 -7.81 -6.95 -7.03
N GLY A 72 -6.71 -6.31 -6.64
CA GLY A 72 -6.51 -4.87 -6.82
C GLY A 72 -6.59 -4.46 -8.30
N VAL A 73 -5.91 -5.19 -9.18
CA VAL A 73 -5.98 -4.99 -10.63
C VAL A 73 -7.39 -5.22 -11.16
N GLU A 74 -8.05 -6.31 -10.76
CA GLU A 74 -9.44 -6.59 -11.15
C GLU A 74 -10.34 -5.42 -10.80
N LEU A 75 -10.24 -4.90 -9.57
CA LEU A 75 -11.04 -3.76 -9.13
C LEU A 75 -10.76 -2.52 -9.97
N ILE A 76 -9.49 -2.17 -10.22
CA ILE A 76 -9.11 -1.00 -11.03
C ILE A 76 -9.66 -1.12 -12.45
N LYS A 77 -9.62 -2.30 -13.05
CA LYS A 77 -10.18 -2.55 -14.40
C LYS A 77 -11.72 -2.65 -14.41
N ARG A 78 -12.35 -2.78 -13.25
CA ARG A 78 -13.81 -2.95 -13.10
C ARG A 78 -14.41 -2.01 -12.06
N LEU A 79 -13.99 -0.74 -12.06
CA LEU A 79 -14.54 0.30 -11.18
C LEU A 79 -16.06 0.44 -11.32
N ASP A 80 -16.59 0.18 -12.52
CA ASP A 80 -18.03 0.13 -12.81
C ASP A 80 -18.77 -0.85 -11.89
N ARG A 81 -18.17 -1.99 -11.63
CA ARG A 81 -18.74 -3.05 -10.78
C ARG A 81 -18.64 -2.73 -9.29
N TYR A 82 -17.51 -2.17 -8.87
CA TYR A 82 -17.17 -2.08 -7.45
C TYR A 82 -17.45 -0.71 -6.83
N LEU A 83 -17.23 0.37 -7.58
CA LEU A 83 -17.23 1.73 -7.03
C LEU A 83 -18.21 2.69 -7.72
N ALA A 84 -19.01 2.22 -8.68
CA ALA A 84 -20.04 3.07 -9.28
C ALA A 84 -21.09 3.49 -8.27
N VAL A 85 -21.50 4.78 -8.32
CA VAL A 85 -22.56 5.37 -7.52
C VAL A 85 -23.46 6.18 -8.46
N ASP A 86 -24.75 5.89 -8.46
CA ASP A 86 -25.76 6.58 -9.31
C ASP A 86 -25.40 6.61 -10.80
N GLY A 87 -24.71 5.55 -11.27
CA GLY A 87 -24.24 5.41 -12.65
C GLY A 87 -22.91 6.12 -12.95
N GLU A 88 -22.36 6.86 -12.02
CA GLU A 88 -21.03 7.49 -12.16
C GLU A 88 -19.93 6.53 -11.68
N VAL A 89 -18.92 6.33 -12.54
CA VAL A 89 -17.74 5.50 -12.27
C VAL A 89 -16.55 6.42 -11.98
N PRO A 90 -15.76 6.17 -10.92
CA PRO A 90 -14.55 6.95 -10.69
C PRO A 90 -13.52 6.72 -11.81
N GLU A 91 -12.83 7.78 -12.21
CA GLU A 91 -11.72 7.71 -13.17
C GLU A 91 -10.40 7.72 -12.37
N VAL A 92 -9.57 6.69 -12.53
CA VAL A 92 -8.29 6.54 -11.82
C VAL A 92 -7.08 6.59 -12.74
N GLU A 93 -7.29 6.87 -14.04
CA GLU A 93 -6.23 7.03 -15.04
C GLU A 93 -5.18 5.90 -14.99
N PHE A 94 -5.61 4.64 -15.02
CA PHE A 94 -4.69 3.50 -14.96
C PHE A 94 -3.80 3.43 -16.19
N VAL A 95 -2.49 3.63 -15.99
CA VAL A 95 -1.44 3.52 -17.01
C VAL A 95 -0.78 2.16 -16.89
N GLU A 96 -1.11 1.24 -17.79
CA GLU A 96 -0.68 -0.16 -17.77
C GLU A 96 0.63 -0.36 -18.56
N ASN A 97 1.70 0.31 -18.14
CA ASN A 97 3.01 0.23 -18.79
C ASN A 97 3.93 -0.87 -18.20
N GLY A 98 3.47 -1.59 -17.18
CA GLY A 98 4.22 -2.67 -16.53
C GLY A 98 5.23 -2.19 -15.50
N TYR A 99 5.93 -3.17 -14.94
CA TYR A 99 7.10 -3.02 -14.07
C TYR A 99 8.29 -3.74 -14.67
N LEU A 100 9.47 -3.15 -14.52
CA LEU A 100 10.74 -3.76 -14.92
C LEU A 100 11.68 -3.79 -13.70
N PHE A 101 11.92 -4.98 -13.18
CA PHE A 101 12.95 -5.21 -12.18
C PHE A 101 14.26 -5.59 -12.85
N LEU A 102 15.33 -4.87 -12.56
CA LEU A 102 16.66 -5.12 -13.07
C LEU A 102 17.53 -5.83 -12.02
N ALA A 103 18.39 -6.72 -12.46
CA ALA A 103 19.32 -7.43 -11.58
C ALA A 103 20.73 -7.49 -12.15
N THR A 104 21.71 -7.34 -11.26
CA THR A 104 23.09 -7.76 -11.46
C THR A 104 23.18 -9.27 -11.22
N ASP A 105 24.37 -9.87 -11.39
CA ASP A 105 24.64 -11.29 -11.09
C ASP A 105 24.17 -11.69 -9.68
N ALA A 106 24.33 -10.80 -8.70
CA ALA A 106 23.93 -11.07 -7.32
C ALA A 106 22.41 -11.21 -7.13
N GLY A 107 21.61 -10.51 -7.94
CA GLY A 107 20.14 -10.52 -7.85
C GLY A 107 19.45 -11.52 -8.79
N LEU A 108 20.17 -12.07 -9.79
CA LEU A 108 19.56 -12.88 -10.84
C LEU A 108 18.82 -14.10 -10.30
N ALA A 109 19.42 -14.85 -9.38
CA ALA A 109 18.81 -16.03 -8.79
C ALA A 109 17.47 -15.70 -8.07
N THR A 110 17.36 -14.52 -7.44
CA THR A 110 16.12 -14.04 -6.82
C THR A 110 15.06 -13.75 -7.89
N LEU A 111 15.42 -13.09 -9.00
CA LEU A 111 14.49 -12.86 -10.11
C LEU A 111 13.97 -14.16 -10.71
N GLU A 112 14.86 -15.13 -10.94
CA GLU A 112 14.49 -16.45 -11.48
C GLU A 112 13.55 -17.21 -10.54
N HIS A 113 13.84 -17.20 -9.23
CA HIS A 113 12.96 -17.81 -8.23
C HIS A 113 11.57 -17.14 -8.22
N ASN A 114 11.52 -15.81 -8.17
CA ASN A 114 10.27 -15.06 -8.15
C ASN A 114 9.47 -15.30 -9.44
N HIS A 115 10.14 -15.30 -10.58
CA HIS A 115 9.53 -15.61 -11.87
C HIS A 115 8.88 -17.01 -11.88
N ALA A 116 9.53 -18.02 -11.30
CA ALA A 116 8.95 -19.35 -11.21
C ALA A 116 7.64 -19.34 -10.40
N VAL A 117 7.61 -18.71 -9.23
CA VAL A 117 6.39 -18.53 -8.42
C VAL A 117 5.29 -17.78 -9.19
N GLN A 118 5.66 -16.71 -9.85
CA GLN A 118 4.73 -15.87 -10.63
C GLN A 118 4.13 -16.66 -11.81
N ARG A 119 4.94 -17.48 -12.48
CA ARG A 119 4.50 -18.33 -13.59
C ARG A 119 3.53 -19.44 -13.14
N GLU A 120 3.75 -20.03 -11.97
CA GLU A 120 2.80 -21.00 -11.38
C GLU A 120 1.42 -20.38 -11.10
N LEU A 121 1.37 -19.06 -10.97
CA LEU A 121 0.14 -18.30 -10.75
C LEU A 121 -0.37 -17.59 -12.02
N ASP A 122 0.14 -17.93 -13.20
CA ASP A 122 -0.24 -17.31 -14.47
C ASP A 122 -0.08 -15.77 -14.46
N VAL A 123 0.92 -15.24 -13.75
CA VAL A 123 1.26 -13.82 -13.83
C VAL A 123 1.93 -13.55 -15.19
N PRO A 124 1.49 -12.54 -15.95
CA PRO A 124 2.03 -12.25 -17.27
C PRO A 124 3.39 -11.54 -17.17
N VAL A 125 4.43 -12.27 -16.84
CA VAL A 125 5.82 -11.79 -16.68
C VAL A 125 6.77 -12.54 -17.59
N THR A 126 7.89 -11.89 -17.94
CA THR A 126 8.99 -12.52 -18.69
C THR A 126 10.34 -12.11 -18.15
N LEU A 127 11.29 -13.04 -18.15
CA LEU A 127 12.69 -12.71 -17.93
C LEU A 127 13.32 -12.26 -19.24
N LEU A 128 14.17 -11.26 -19.16
CA LEU A 128 14.91 -10.69 -20.28
C LEU A 128 16.42 -10.76 -19.98
N THR A 129 17.17 -11.23 -20.95
CA THR A 129 18.62 -11.14 -20.94
C THR A 129 19.09 -9.70 -21.16
N PRO A 130 20.36 -9.35 -20.86
CA PRO A 130 20.89 -8.00 -21.15
C PRO A 130 20.75 -7.59 -22.63
N ALA A 131 20.88 -8.54 -23.55
CA ALA A 131 20.73 -8.30 -24.98
C ALA A 131 19.27 -7.97 -25.36
N GLU A 132 18.31 -8.67 -24.78
CA GLU A 132 16.88 -8.42 -24.98
C GLU A 132 16.46 -7.10 -24.33
N LEU A 133 16.98 -6.77 -23.13
CA LEU A 133 16.76 -5.48 -22.47
C LEU A 133 17.24 -4.33 -23.36
N ARG A 134 18.47 -4.40 -23.88
CA ARG A 134 19.04 -3.40 -24.79
C ARG A 134 18.25 -3.26 -26.09
N SER A 135 17.76 -4.38 -26.63
CA SER A 135 16.95 -4.36 -27.87
C SER A 135 15.57 -3.76 -27.66
N ARG A 136 14.99 -3.93 -26.46
CA ARG A 136 13.63 -3.46 -26.16
C ARG A 136 13.59 -2.03 -25.65
N PHE A 137 14.64 -1.61 -24.93
CA PHE A 137 14.75 -0.32 -24.26
C PHE A 137 16.09 0.33 -24.65
N ASP A 138 16.13 1.01 -25.78
CA ASP A 138 17.32 1.65 -26.34
C ASP A 138 17.90 2.77 -25.47
N TRP A 139 17.12 3.25 -24.52
CA TRP A 139 17.50 4.24 -23.51
C TRP A 139 18.17 3.63 -22.27
N LEU A 140 18.17 2.30 -22.12
CA LEU A 140 18.61 1.59 -20.89
C LEU A 140 20.07 1.17 -20.99
N GLU A 141 20.89 1.59 -20.02
CA GLU A 141 22.23 1.03 -19.84
C GLU A 141 22.14 -0.38 -19.22
N THR A 142 22.85 -1.33 -19.82
CA THR A 142 22.71 -2.75 -19.47
C THR A 142 24.02 -3.48 -19.23
N ASP A 143 25.18 -2.80 -19.32
CA ASP A 143 26.49 -3.45 -19.28
C ASP A 143 26.81 -4.10 -17.92
N ASP A 144 26.22 -3.62 -16.83
CA ASP A 144 26.37 -4.15 -15.47
C ASP A 144 25.23 -5.11 -15.07
N LEU A 145 24.27 -5.37 -15.96
CA LEU A 145 23.09 -6.20 -15.68
C LEU A 145 23.32 -7.65 -16.09
N ALA A 146 22.76 -8.57 -15.30
CA ALA A 146 22.63 -10.00 -15.62
C ALA A 146 21.26 -10.33 -16.23
N GLY A 147 20.24 -9.49 -16.01
CA GLY A 147 18.92 -9.66 -16.57
C GLY A 147 17.87 -8.71 -15.96
N GLY A 148 16.62 -8.91 -16.36
CA GLY A 148 15.48 -8.20 -15.81
C GLY A 148 14.19 -9.02 -15.89
N SER A 149 13.24 -8.70 -15.04
CA SER A 149 11.87 -9.26 -15.05
C SER A 149 10.89 -8.17 -15.44
N LEU A 150 10.17 -8.39 -16.54
CA LEU A 150 9.21 -7.44 -17.11
C LEU A 150 7.78 -7.95 -16.97
N GLY A 151 6.92 -7.17 -16.32
CA GLY A 151 5.49 -7.36 -16.36
C GLY A 151 4.90 -6.94 -17.71
N LEU A 152 4.16 -7.85 -18.34
CA LEU A 152 3.61 -7.67 -19.69
C LEU A 152 2.20 -7.11 -19.69
N ALA A 153 1.48 -7.25 -18.57
CA ALA A 153 0.13 -6.75 -18.33
C ALA A 153 -0.14 -6.68 -16.82
N ASP A 154 -1.25 -6.05 -16.44
CA ASP A 154 -1.76 -5.99 -15.07
C ASP A 154 -0.84 -5.26 -14.08
N GLU A 155 0.07 -4.45 -14.57
CA GLU A 155 1.01 -3.66 -13.77
C GLU A 155 1.17 -2.25 -14.31
N GLY A 156 1.41 -1.30 -13.42
CA GLY A 156 1.59 0.10 -13.78
C GLY A 156 1.28 1.04 -12.63
N TRP A 157 0.61 2.16 -12.90
CA TRP A 157 0.27 3.17 -11.91
C TRP A 157 -1.07 3.85 -12.22
N PHE A 158 -1.62 4.53 -11.23
CA PHE A 158 -2.94 5.14 -11.31
C PHE A 158 -3.07 6.31 -10.33
N ASP A 159 -4.15 7.09 -10.41
CA ASP A 159 -4.45 8.13 -9.43
C ASP A 159 -4.96 7.52 -8.10
N ALA A 160 -4.07 7.49 -7.11
CA ALA A 160 -4.36 6.98 -5.77
C ALA A 160 -5.43 7.79 -5.03
N TYR A 161 -5.43 9.11 -5.22
CA TYR A 161 -6.43 9.98 -4.58
C TYR A 161 -7.81 9.80 -5.20
N ALA A 162 -7.89 9.66 -6.53
CA ALA A 162 -9.15 9.36 -7.20
C ALA A 162 -9.72 8.00 -6.75
N LEU A 163 -8.88 6.97 -6.60
CA LEU A 163 -9.31 5.68 -6.08
C LEU A 163 -9.82 5.78 -4.64
N LEU A 164 -9.11 6.52 -3.77
CA LEU A 164 -9.56 6.81 -2.40
C LEU A 164 -10.92 7.48 -2.39
N GLN A 165 -11.12 8.52 -3.21
CA GLN A 165 -12.41 9.23 -3.31
C GLN A 165 -13.51 8.31 -3.85
N GLY A 166 -13.18 7.40 -4.76
CA GLY A 166 -14.08 6.36 -5.26
C GLY A 166 -14.62 5.47 -4.13
N PHE A 167 -13.74 4.92 -3.31
CA PHE A 167 -14.12 4.12 -2.12
C PHE A 167 -14.94 4.94 -1.12
N ARG A 168 -14.52 6.15 -0.80
CA ARG A 168 -15.27 7.04 0.12
C ARG A 168 -16.67 7.37 -0.39
N ARG A 169 -16.78 7.72 -1.68
CA ARG A 169 -18.08 8.00 -2.31
C ARG A 169 -18.97 6.76 -2.24
N ARG A 170 -18.44 5.58 -2.54
CA ARG A 170 -19.16 4.32 -2.46
C ARG A 170 -19.61 4.01 -1.03
N ALA A 171 -18.74 4.13 -0.04
CA ALA A 171 -19.05 3.91 1.36
C ALA A 171 -20.18 4.83 1.84
N ARG A 172 -20.08 6.12 1.55
CA ARG A 172 -21.13 7.11 1.92
C ARG A 172 -22.48 6.83 1.24
N SER A 173 -22.48 6.43 -0.04
CA SER A 173 -23.73 6.07 -0.74
C SER A 173 -24.44 4.86 -0.12
N LEU A 174 -23.71 4.07 0.66
CA LEU A 174 -24.22 2.92 1.40
C LEU A 174 -24.49 3.20 2.88
N GLY A 175 -24.45 4.49 3.29
CA GLY A 175 -24.80 4.91 4.64
C GLY A 175 -23.64 4.92 5.65
N VAL A 176 -22.38 4.72 5.21
CA VAL A 176 -21.23 4.87 6.10
C VAL A 176 -21.07 6.33 6.54
N GLU A 177 -20.87 6.53 7.83
CA GLU A 177 -20.65 7.83 8.43
C GLU A 177 -19.16 8.13 8.56
N GLU A 178 -18.76 9.36 8.18
CA GLU A 178 -17.41 9.85 8.39
C GLU A 178 -17.41 10.85 9.56
N ARG A 179 -16.64 10.55 10.60
CA ARG A 179 -16.42 11.41 11.75
C ARG A 179 -15.04 12.03 11.66
N ILE A 180 -14.96 13.35 11.55
CA ILE A 180 -13.68 14.06 11.64
C ILE A 180 -13.29 14.10 13.12
N GLY A 181 -12.12 13.55 13.44
CA GLY A 181 -11.60 13.50 14.80
C GLY A 181 -10.36 12.60 14.91
N GLU A 182 -9.62 12.79 15.99
CA GLU A 182 -8.47 11.96 16.33
C GLU A 182 -8.85 11.04 17.48
N VAL A 183 -8.64 9.73 17.30
CA VAL A 183 -8.78 8.75 18.37
C VAL A 183 -7.57 8.87 19.29
N VAL A 184 -7.82 9.09 20.58
CA VAL A 184 -6.78 9.29 21.60
C VAL A 184 -6.79 8.22 22.69
N ALA A 185 -7.82 7.39 22.75
CA ALA A 185 -7.88 6.24 23.66
C ALA A 185 -8.85 5.17 23.15
N LEU A 186 -8.64 3.93 23.58
CA LEU A 186 -9.54 2.81 23.40
C LEU A 186 -10.12 2.38 24.76
N ASP A 187 -11.44 2.25 24.84
CA ASP A 187 -12.11 1.73 26.02
C ASP A 187 -12.11 0.21 25.99
N ARG A 188 -11.81 -0.41 27.13
CA ARG A 188 -11.74 -1.85 27.29
C ARG A 188 -12.81 -2.36 28.26
N ASP A 189 -13.39 -3.49 27.93
CA ASP A 189 -14.25 -4.27 28.82
C ASP A 189 -13.78 -5.74 28.77
N GLY A 190 -12.98 -6.12 29.76
CA GLY A 190 -12.31 -7.42 29.78
C GLY A 190 -11.38 -7.62 28.58
N ASP A 191 -11.68 -8.61 27.75
CA ASP A 191 -10.97 -9.01 26.54
C ASP A 191 -11.58 -8.40 25.26
N ARG A 192 -12.35 -7.33 25.40
CA ARG A 192 -12.96 -6.62 24.26
C ARG A 192 -12.60 -5.14 24.29
N ILE A 193 -12.49 -4.54 23.11
CA ILE A 193 -12.51 -3.09 22.92
C ILE A 193 -13.98 -2.67 22.80
N SER A 194 -14.46 -1.87 23.75
CA SER A 194 -15.86 -1.48 23.86
C SER A 194 -16.17 -0.13 23.19
N GLY A 195 -15.14 0.59 22.75
CA GLY A 195 -15.30 1.88 22.06
C GLY A 195 -14.02 2.67 21.91
N VAL A 196 -14.15 3.84 21.33
CA VAL A 196 -13.06 4.80 21.09
C VAL A 196 -13.37 6.15 21.72
N ARG A 197 -12.34 6.86 22.16
CA ARG A 197 -12.43 8.26 22.62
C ARG A 197 -11.73 9.18 21.65
N LEU A 198 -12.38 10.30 21.38
CA LEU A 198 -11.87 11.32 20.48
C LEU A 198 -11.21 12.47 21.26
N ALA A 199 -10.31 13.18 20.61
CA ALA A 199 -9.61 14.32 21.20
C ALA A 199 -10.55 15.49 21.58
N ASP A 200 -11.72 15.59 20.93
CA ASP A 200 -12.76 16.58 21.25
C ASP A 200 -13.61 16.20 22.48
N GLY A 201 -13.34 15.05 23.09
CA GLY A 201 -14.06 14.50 24.24
C GLY A 201 -15.21 13.58 23.89
N GLY A 202 -15.56 13.43 22.60
CA GLY A 202 -16.59 12.47 22.15
C GLY A 202 -16.19 11.02 22.38
N CYS A 203 -17.19 10.16 22.61
CA CYS A 203 -17.00 8.73 22.82
C CYS A 203 -17.94 7.94 21.92
N ILE A 204 -17.41 6.99 21.13
CA ILE A 204 -18.19 6.11 20.26
C ILE A 204 -18.03 4.67 20.78
N GLY A 205 -19.12 4.07 21.27
CA GLY A 205 -19.16 2.66 21.60
C GLY A 205 -19.13 1.80 20.35
N ALA A 206 -18.47 0.64 20.38
CA ALA A 206 -18.31 -0.21 19.19
C ALA A 206 -18.38 -1.70 19.53
N ASP A 207 -18.99 -2.49 18.63
CA ASP A 207 -18.89 -3.94 18.68
C ASP A 207 -17.60 -4.46 18.03
N TRP A 208 -17.16 -3.79 16.96
CA TRP A 208 -15.90 -4.03 16.28
C TRP A 208 -15.11 -2.75 16.15
N VAL A 209 -13.80 -2.82 16.36
CA VAL A 209 -12.87 -1.71 16.13
C VAL A 209 -11.79 -2.17 15.16
N ILE A 210 -11.57 -1.40 14.10
CA ILE A 210 -10.56 -1.69 13.08
C ILE A 210 -9.47 -0.63 13.14
N ASN A 211 -8.24 -1.06 13.36
CA ASN A 211 -7.08 -0.20 13.25
C ASN A 211 -6.63 -0.16 11.78
N ALA A 212 -6.91 0.93 11.09
CA ALA A 212 -6.45 1.27 9.74
C ALA A 212 -5.68 2.60 9.75
N ALA A 213 -4.99 2.90 10.86
CA ALA A 213 -4.39 4.21 11.13
C ALA A 213 -3.04 4.43 10.41
N GLY A 214 -2.65 3.52 9.50
CA GLY A 214 -1.46 3.65 8.67
C GLY A 214 -0.20 3.83 9.52
N PRO A 215 0.63 4.86 9.27
CA PRO A 215 1.88 5.09 10.01
C PRO A 215 1.71 5.21 11.53
N ARG A 216 0.50 5.52 12.01
CA ARG A 216 0.18 5.62 13.45
C ARG A 216 -0.49 4.37 14.03
N ALA A 217 -0.44 3.26 13.31
CA ALA A 217 -1.07 2.02 13.74
C ALA A 217 -0.55 1.51 15.09
N ALA A 218 0.76 1.64 15.34
CA ALA A 218 1.35 1.26 16.61
C ALA A 218 0.89 2.16 17.77
N ASP A 219 0.71 3.46 17.53
CA ASP A 219 0.16 4.39 18.53
C ASP A 219 -1.26 3.96 18.93
N VAL A 220 -2.11 3.65 17.95
CA VAL A 220 -3.48 3.16 18.20
C VAL A 220 -3.48 1.82 18.93
N ALA A 221 -2.64 0.87 18.50
CA ALA A 221 -2.53 -0.43 19.16
C ALA A 221 -2.08 -0.31 20.64
N SER A 222 -1.15 0.61 20.92
CA SER A 222 -0.66 0.87 22.27
C SER A 222 -1.74 1.36 23.24
N MET A 223 -2.78 2.04 22.74
CA MET A 223 -3.95 2.45 23.55
C MET A 223 -4.71 1.25 24.13
N ALA A 224 -4.61 0.08 23.48
CA ALA A 224 -5.13 -1.18 23.99
C ALA A 224 -4.08 -1.99 24.77
N GLY A 225 -2.86 -1.50 24.93
CA GLY A 225 -1.74 -2.24 25.52
C GLY A 225 -1.17 -3.33 24.59
N VAL A 226 -1.36 -3.18 23.27
CA VAL A 226 -0.86 -4.11 22.27
C VAL A 226 0.43 -3.54 21.65
N ASP A 227 1.50 -4.33 21.68
CA ASP A 227 2.73 -4.01 20.95
C ASP A 227 2.60 -4.48 19.48
N LEU A 228 2.45 -3.52 18.58
CA LEU A 228 2.35 -3.76 17.15
C LEU A 228 3.68 -3.37 16.49
N PRO A 229 4.38 -4.28 15.81
CA PRO A 229 5.71 -4.02 15.23
C PRO A 229 5.60 -3.24 13.92
N VAL A 230 4.86 -2.14 13.93
CA VAL A 230 4.70 -1.24 12.79
C VAL A 230 5.37 0.08 13.10
N ARG A 231 6.23 0.53 12.19
CA ARG A 231 7.01 1.77 12.34
C ARG A 231 6.79 2.68 11.13
N SER A 232 6.72 3.98 11.42
CA SER A 232 6.60 5.00 10.37
C SER A 232 7.98 5.31 9.77
N ARG A 233 8.16 5.02 8.49
CA ARG A 233 9.40 5.27 7.75
C ARG A 233 9.16 6.29 6.65
N LYS A 234 10.01 7.33 6.59
CA LYS A 234 9.90 8.36 5.56
C LYS A 234 10.42 7.84 4.22
N ARG A 235 9.66 8.10 3.15
CA ARG A 235 10.07 7.84 1.76
C ARG A 235 9.93 9.12 0.96
N LEU A 236 10.93 9.41 0.16
CA LEU A 236 11.00 10.60 -0.67
C LEU A 236 10.67 10.24 -2.12
N VAL A 237 9.85 11.06 -2.73
CA VAL A 237 9.57 11.02 -4.16
C VAL A 237 10.03 12.32 -4.78
N TYR A 238 10.77 12.22 -5.85
CA TYR A 238 11.34 13.33 -6.60
C TYR A 238 10.67 13.45 -7.96
N HIS A 239 10.16 14.62 -8.28
CA HIS A 239 9.60 14.95 -9.58
C HIS A 239 10.67 15.63 -10.41
N VAL A 240 11.01 15.04 -11.55
CA VAL A 240 12.14 15.46 -12.38
C VAL A 240 11.70 15.62 -13.83
N ASP A 241 12.38 16.55 -14.52
CA ASP A 241 12.29 16.78 -15.96
C ASP A 241 13.60 16.34 -16.62
N ALA A 242 13.53 15.69 -17.76
CA ALA A 242 14.67 15.24 -18.52
C ALA A 242 14.51 15.51 -20.01
N PRO A 243 15.59 15.81 -20.76
CA PRO A 243 15.52 16.18 -22.19
C PRO A 243 15.32 14.95 -23.11
N ILE A 244 14.56 13.97 -22.67
CA ILE A 244 14.25 12.74 -23.40
C ILE A 244 12.84 12.27 -23.03
N SER A 245 12.14 11.68 -24.00
CA SER A 245 10.93 10.92 -23.74
C SER A 245 11.23 9.43 -23.82
N LEU A 246 10.94 8.70 -22.75
CA LEU A 246 11.08 7.24 -22.71
C LEU A 246 9.82 6.52 -23.23
N GLY A 247 8.83 7.26 -23.75
CA GLY A 247 7.59 6.71 -24.28
C GLY A 247 6.80 5.94 -23.20
N ALA A 248 6.34 4.75 -23.56
CA ALA A 248 5.63 3.84 -22.65
C ALA A 248 6.61 3.01 -21.79
N ALA A 249 7.63 3.66 -21.19
CA ALA A 249 8.54 2.96 -20.29
C ALA A 249 7.79 2.40 -19.08
N PRO A 250 8.13 1.18 -18.62
CA PRO A 250 7.59 0.63 -17.38
C PRO A 250 8.12 1.39 -16.16
N LEU A 251 7.48 1.22 -15.00
CA LEU A 251 8.14 1.57 -13.75
C LEU A 251 9.37 0.67 -13.61
N THR A 252 10.54 1.30 -13.64
CA THR A 252 11.82 0.60 -13.66
C THR A 252 12.48 0.69 -12.29
N VAL A 253 12.87 -0.46 -11.76
CA VAL A 253 13.56 -0.62 -10.49
C VAL A 253 14.99 -1.06 -10.76
N ASP A 254 15.92 -0.20 -10.41
CA ASP A 254 17.36 -0.41 -10.54
C ASP A 254 17.88 -1.33 -9.41
N PRO A 255 18.94 -2.13 -9.63
CA PRO A 255 19.56 -2.92 -8.57
C PRO A 255 20.04 -2.11 -7.36
N THR A 256 20.18 -0.79 -7.48
CA THR A 256 20.49 0.10 -6.36
C THR A 256 19.32 0.35 -5.41
N GLY A 257 18.07 -0.06 -5.77
CA GLY A 257 16.85 0.27 -5.07
C GLY A 257 16.22 1.60 -5.51
N VAL A 258 16.87 2.31 -6.42
CA VAL A 258 16.28 3.50 -7.07
C VAL A 258 15.27 3.06 -8.11
N TYR A 259 14.12 3.73 -8.14
CA TYR A 259 13.10 3.50 -9.16
C TYR A 259 12.71 4.80 -9.84
N PHE A 260 12.18 4.67 -11.05
CA PHE A 260 11.56 5.79 -11.77
C PHE A 260 10.41 5.30 -12.67
N ARG A 261 9.51 6.20 -13.01
CA ARG A 261 8.47 6.01 -14.02
C ARG A 261 8.12 7.33 -14.72
N PRO A 262 7.55 7.27 -15.91
CA PRO A 262 6.95 8.45 -16.53
C PRO A 262 5.81 9.04 -15.68
N GLU A 263 5.72 10.37 -15.70
CA GLU A 263 4.64 11.16 -15.13
C GLU A 263 4.25 12.24 -16.15
N GLY A 264 3.33 11.89 -17.06
CA GLY A 264 3.06 12.69 -18.24
C GLY A 264 4.34 12.92 -19.09
N PRO A 265 4.75 14.19 -19.32
CA PRO A 265 5.98 14.51 -20.04
C PRO A 265 7.25 14.47 -19.17
N THR A 266 7.11 14.25 -17.88
CA THR A 266 8.16 14.28 -16.88
C THR A 266 8.34 12.88 -16.25
N TYR A 267 9.05 12.79 -15.12
CA TYR A 267 9.27 11.53 -14.41
C TYR A 267 9.12 11.74 -12.91
N ILE A 268 8.72 10.69 -12.21
CA ILE A 268 8.95 10.61 -10.76
C ILE A 268 9.96 9.52 -10.48
N ALA A 269 10.75 9.73 -9.43
CA ALA A 269 11.76 8.80 -8.97
C ALA A 269 11.80 8.77 -7.44
N GLY A 270 12.29 7.68 -6.90
CA GLY A 270 12.50 7.53 -5.47
C GLY A 270 13.45 6.38 -5.20
N PHE A 271 13.67 6.09 -3.93
CA PHE A 271 14.46 4.94 -3.52
C PHE A 271 13.97 4.40 -2.19
N SER A 272 14.26 3.13 -1.95
CA SER A 272 14.09 2.49 -0.65
C SER A 272 15.46 2.22 -0.05
N PRO A 273 15.68 2.57 1.24
CA PRO A 273 16.90 2.21 1.95
C PRO A 273 17.12 0.70 1.91
N ARG A 274 18.37 0.28 1.80
CA ARG A 274 18.77 -1.13 1.83
C ARG A 274 18.90 -1.64 3.27
N ASP A 275 18.95 -2.93 3.43
CA ASP A 275 19.25 -3.55 4.71
C ASP A 275 20.58 -3.01 5.26
N GLY A 276 20.52 -2.48 6.49
CA GLY A 276 21.67 -1.84 7.15
C GLY A 276 21.78 -0.34 6.97
N ASP A 277 21.03 0.28 6.08
CA ASP A 277 20.97 1.74 5.96
C ASP A 277 20.19 2.36 7.13
N LEU A 278 20.45 3.64 7.39
CA LEU A 278 19.69 4.41 8.36
C LEU A 278 18.28 4.65 7.84
N ASP A 279 17.31 4.11 8.54
CA ASP A 279 15.87 4.26 8.24
C ASP A 279 15.10 4.52 9.57
N PRO A 280 15.21 5.73 10.14
CA PRO A 280 14.67 6.03 11.46
C PRO A 280 13.14 6.16 11.44
N ASP A 281 12.53 5.85 12.60
CA ASP A 281 11.12 6.15 12.84
C ASP A 281 10.89 7.66 12.80
N THR A 282 9.90 8.10 12.04
CA THR A 282 9.56 9.52 11.98
C THR A 282 8.13 9.76 11.50
N TYR A 283 7.53 10.85 11.97
CA TYR A 283 6.29 11.41 11.42
C TYR A 283 6.55 12.73 10.67
N ASP A 284 7.84 13.11 10.50
CA ASP A 284 8.21 14.29 9.73
C ASP A 284 8.02 14.06 8.23
N LEU A 285 7.44 15.05 7.55
CA LEU A 285 7.27 15.11 6.10
C LEU A 285 8.19 16.13 5.43
N GLY A 286 9.18 16.66 6.16
CA GLY A 286 10.20 17.52 5.60
C GLY A 286 11.02 16.82 4.52
N VAL A 287 11.22 17.50 3.39
CA VAL A 287 12.03 16.98 2.27
C VAL A 287 13.50 17.19 2.55
N ASP A 288 14.30 16.14 2.38
CA ASP A 288 15.75 16.19 2.33
C ASP A 288 16.21 15.99 0.88
N HIS A 289 16.92 16.93 0.33
CA HIS A 289 17.46 16.86 -1.04
C HIS A 289 18.81 16.14 -1.13
N GLY A 290 19.50 15.90 0.00
CA GLY A 290 20.79 15.21 0.02
C GLY A 290 20.76 13.83 -0.65
N PRO A 291 19.77 12.96 -0.36
CA PRO A 291 19.65 11.67 -1.02
C PRO A 291 19.40 11.75 -2.53
N PHE A 292 18.76 12.81 -3.02
CA PHE A 292 18.62 13.03 -4.46
C PHE A 292 19.98 13.16 -5.14
N GLU A 293 20.83 14.02 -4.60
CA GLU A 293 22.15 14.32 -5.18
C GLU A 293 23.14 13.16 -5.01
N SER A 294 23.07 12.45 -3.88
CA SER A 294 24.07 11.43 -3.53
C SER A 294 23.70 10.00 -3.95
N ILE A 295 22.41 9.70 -4.14
CA ILE A 295 21.90 8.34 -4.41
C ILE A 295 21.07 8.32 -5.70
N VAL A 296 20.00 9.12 -5.76
CA VAL A 296 18.98 8.97 -6.79
C VAL A 296 19.49 9.42 -8.15
N TRP A 297 19.98 10.65 -8.24
CA TRP A 297 20.46 11.16 -9.52
C TRP A 297 21.64 10.36 -10.10
N PRO A 298 22.70 9.99 -9.36
CA PRO A 298 23.76 9.15 -9.89
C PRO A 298 23.28 7.80 -10.43
N ALA A 299 22.36 7.13 -9.73
CA ALA A 299 21.78 5.87 -10.18
C ALA A 299 20.93 6.04 -11.45
N LEU A 300 20.10 7.09 -11.51
CA LEU A 300 19.30 7.41 -12.68
C LEU A 300 20.16 7.73 -13.90
N ALA A 301 21.21 8.57 -13.75
CA ALA A 301 22.13 8.94 -14.81
C ALA A 301 22.94 7.74 -15.31
N HIS A 302 23.33 6.82 -14.42
CA HIS A 302 23.95 5.57 -14.80
C HIS A 302 23.01 4.69 -15.63
N ARG A 303 21.77 4.50 -15.15
CA ARG A 303 20.81 3.58 -15.78
C ARG A 303 20.19 4.13 -17.08
N VAL A 304 20.00 5.43 -17.15
CA VAL A 304 19.51 6.15 -18.33
C VAL A 304 20.47 7.29 -18.64
N PRO A 305 21.47 7.13 -19.53
CA PRO A 305 22.51 8.14 -19.74
C PRO A 305 21.99 9.55 -20.06
N ALA A 306 20.82 9.66 -20.70
CA ALA A 306 20.18 10.94 -20.96
C ALA A 306 19.71 11.68 -19.69
N PHE A 307 19.55 10.98 -18.57
CA PHE A 307 19.18 11.55 -17.26
C PHE A 307 20.36 12.26 -16.54
N ASP A 308 21.56 12.22 -17.10
CA ASP A 308 22.67 13.07 -16.63
C ASP A 308 22.32 14.57 -16.61
N ARG A 309 21.36 15.00 -17.44
CA ARG A 309 20.90 16.39 -17.56
C ARG A 309 19.50 16.63 -17.01
N LEU A 310 19.00 15.74 -16.14
CA LEU A 310 17.69 15.96 -15.53
C LEU A 310 17.69 17.18 -14.59
N ARG A 311 16.51 17.74 -14.38
CA ARG A 311 16.26 18.84 -13.45
C ARG A 311 15.25 18.42 -12.40
N LEU A 312 15.57 18.62 -11.14
CA LEU A 312 14.60 18.47 -10.06
C LEU A 312 13.58 19.61 -10.15
N LEU A 313 12.30 19.24 -10.28
CA LEU A 313 11.18 20.19 -10.34
C LEU A 313 10.53 20.36 -8.97
N ASP A 314 10.27 19.25 -8.28
CA ASP A 314 9.62 19.21 -6.98
C ASP A 314 10.02 17.93 -6.24
N ALA A 315 9.71 17.87 -4.95
CA ALA A 315 9.87 16.66 -4.16
C ALA A 315 8.87 16.67 -2.98
N TRP A 316 8.44 15.49 -2.59
CA TRP A 316 7.60 15.33 -1.41
C TRP A 316 8.00 14.10 -0.61
N ALA A 317 7.58 14.06 0.64
CA ALA A 317 7.77 12.92 1.53
C ALA A 317 6.44 12.25 1.84
N GLY A 318 6.43 10.94 1.87
CA GLY A 318 5.34 10.12 2.38
C GLY A 318 5.84 9.16 3.45
N HIS A 319 4.92 8.44 4.10
CA HIS A 319 5.30 7.45 5.09
C HIS A 319 4.94 6.04 4.62
N TYR A 320 5.89 5.12 4.74
CA TYR A 320 5.59 3.70 4.79
C TYR A 320 5.29 3.29 6.24
N GLU A 321 4.26 2.52 6.44
CA GLU A 321 3.97 1.81 7.68
C GLU A 321 4.67 0.43 7.66
N VAL A 322 5.94 0.40 8.04
CA VAL A 322 6.76 -0.80 7.90
C VAL A 322 6.49 -1.77 9.04
N ASN A 323 6.09 -3.00 8.69
CA ASN A 323 6.12 -4.11 9.63
C ASN A 323 7.57 -4.60 9.78
N THR A 324 8.14 -4.38 10.94
CA THR A 324 9.57 -4.66 11.20
C THR A 324 9.90 -6.13 11.36
N LEU A 325 8.90 -7.03 11.40
CA LEU A 325 9.14 -8.46 11.42
C LEU A 325 9.50 -8.99 10.03
N ASP A 326 8.71 -8.61 9.00
CA ASP A 326 8.80 -9.28 7.69
C ASP A 326 8.33 -8.41 6.52
N SER A 327 8.06 -7.14 6.72
CA SER A 327 7.54 -6.20 5.71
C SER A 327 6.21 -6.62 5.06
N ASN A 328 5.47 -7.57 5.65
CA ASN A 328 4.14 -7.98 5.20
C ASN A 328 3.04 -7.45 6.12
N ALA A 329 1.87 -7.23 5.56
CA ALA A 329 0.72 -6.71 6.28
C ALA A 329 0.31 -7.57 7.47
N ILE A 330 -0.26 -6.93 8.50
CA ILE A 330 -0.90 -7.58 9.65
C ILE A 330 -2.39 -7.37 9.49
N ILE A 331 -3.14 -8.46 9.23
CA ILE A 331 -4.56 -8.40 8.87
C ILE A 331 -5.37 -9.34 9.76
N GLY A 332 -6.55 -8.85 10.22
CA GLY A 332 -7.49 -9.67 11.00
C GLY A 332 -7.45 -9.44 12.50
N PRO A 333 -8.12 -10.31 13.29
CA PRO A 333 -8.35 -10.08 14.71
C PRO A 333 -7.09 -10.26 15.56
N HIS A 334 -7.04 -9.50 16.65
CA HIS A 334 -6.08 -9.72 17.72
C HIS A 334 -6.41 -11.00 18.50
N PRO A 335 -5.43 -11.82 18.89
CA PRO A 335 -5.70 -13.11 19.56
C PRO A 335 -6.45 -13.02 20.88
N VAL A 336 -6.29 -11.91 21.61
CA VAL A 336 -6.97 -11.66 22.90
C VAL A 336 -8.19 -10.78 22.70
N PHE A 337 -8.04 -9.66 22.01
CA PHE A 337 -9.15 -8.75 21.71
C PHE A 337 -9.78 -9.13 20.37
N ALA A 338 -10.58 -10.19 20.32
CA ALA A 338 -11.09 -10.77 19.08
C ALA A 338 -11.91 -9.78 18.22
N ASN A 339 -12.42 -8.71 18.81
CA ASN A 339 -13.15 -7.64 18.13
C ASN A 339 -12.28 -6.43 17.75
N PHE A 340 -10.96 -6.49 17.99
CA PHE A 340 -10.00 -5.50 17.54
C PHE A 340 -9.21 -6.06 16.35
N LEU A 341 -9.50 -5.52 15.17
CA LEU A 341 -8.93 -5.98 13.92
C LEU A 341 -7.81 -5.05 13.46
N PHE A 342 -6.80 -5.64 12.85
CA PHE A 342 -5.69 -4.92 12.22
C PHE A 342 -5.81 -4.93 10.70
N ALA A 343 -5.42 -3.83 10.09
CA ALA A 343 -5.18 -3.66 8.67
C ALA A 343 -3.98 -2.70 8.53
N ASN A 344 -2.79 -3.18 8.85
CA ASN A 344 -1.60 -2.36 9.09
C ASN A 344 -0.32 -3.01 8.58
N GLY A 345 0.76 -2.23 8.52
CA GLY A 345 2.10 -2.75 8.29
C GLY A 345 2.36 -3.18 6.86
N PHE A 346 1.75 -2.53 5.88
CA PHE A 346 1.83 -2.89 4.47
C PHE A 346 3.18 -2.62 3.81
N SER A 347 4.07 -1.89 4.46
CA SER A 347 5.45 -1.67 4.04
C SER A 347 5.60 -1.18 2.58
N GLY A 348 4.70 -0.29 2.15
CA GLY A 348 4.67 0.27 0.80
C GLY A 348 3.66 -0.39 -0.16
N HIS A 349 3.04 -1.51 0.20
CA HIS A 349 2.12 -2.24 -0.68
C HIS A 349 0.63 -1.97 -0.42
N GLY A 350 0.28 -1.17 0.59
CA GLY A 350 -1.09 -0.99 1.06
C GLY A 350 -2.06 -0.48 0.00
N LEU A 351 -1.63 0.43 -0.87
CA LEU A 351 -2.50 0.99 -1.90
C LEU A 351 -3.05 -0.10 -2.83
N GLN A 352 -2.21 -0.95 -3.37
CA GLN A 352 -2.60 -2.01 -4.30
C GLN A 352 -3.32 -3.18 -3.62
N GLN A 353 -3.06 -3.42 -2.33
CA GLN A 353 -3.66 -4.51 -1.57
C GLN A 353 -4.97 -4.11 -0.87
N ALA A 354 -5.27 -2.82 -0.77
CA ALA A 354 -6.46 -2.30 -0.08
C ALA A 354 -7.77 -2.97 -0.51
N PRO A 355 -8.03 -3.25 -1.80
CA PRO A 355 -9.25 -3.94 -2.20
C PRO A 355 -9.41 -5.32 -1.57
N ALA A 356 -8.36 -6.14 -1.58
CA ALA A 356 -8.39 -7.50 -1.02
C ALA A 356 -8.55 -7.48 0.50
N VAL A 357 -7.86 -6.56 1.17
CA VAL A 357 -7.95 -6.36 2.62
C VAL A 357 -9.35 -5.90 3.02
N GLY A 358 -9.90 -4.90 2.29
CA GLY A 358 -11.25 -4.41 2.56
C GLY A 358 -12.29 -5.50 2.43
N ARG A 359 -12.24 -6.30 1.34
CA ARG A 359 -13.13 -7.43 1.15
C ARG A 359 -12.97 -8.49 2.24
N GLY A 360 -11.74 -8.92 2.53
CA GLY A 360 -11.48 -9.96 3.53
C GLY A 360 -11.92 -9.57 4.94
N LEU A 361 -11.68 -8.33 5.38
CA LEU A 361 -12.16 -7.87 6.70
C LEU A 361 -13.68 -7.70 6.73
N ALA A 362 -14.31 -7.31 5.62
CA ALA A 362 -15.78 -7.29 5.52
C ALA A 362 -16.36 -8.70 5.64
N GLU A 363 -15.76 -9.69 4.99
CA GLU A 363 -16.13 -11.11 5.13
C GLU A 363 -15.97 -11.58 6.58
N TRP A 364 -14.84 -11.26 7.21
CA TRP A 364 -14.59 -11.65 8.60
C TRP A 364 -15.60 -11.08 9.57
N ILE A 365 -15.95 -9.80 9.45
CA ILE A 365 -16.91 -9.15 10.36
C ILE A 365 -18.31 -9.74 10.18
N ALA A 366 -18.74 -9.97 8.94
CA ALA A 366 -20.09 -10.45 8.66
C ALA A 366 -20.27 -11.96 8.92
N SER A 367 -19.25 -12.80 8.59
CA SER A 367 -19.39 -14.26 8.62
C SER A 367 -18.43 -14.99 9.57
N GLY A 368 -17.48 -14.29 10.17
CA GLY A 368 -16.44 -14.87 11.05
C GLY A 368 -15.35 -15.65 10.31
N ARG A 369 -15.24 -15.53 8.99
CA ARG A 369 -14.22 -16.21 8.17
C ARG A 369 -13.89 -15.41 6.91
N TYR A 370 -12.73 -15.69 6.32
CA TYR A 370 -12.40 -15.27 4.96
C TYR A 370 -13.10 -16.21 3.96
N GLU A 371 -13.79 -15.64 2.98
CA GLU A 371 -14.62 -16.41 2.03
C GLU A 371 -13.96 -16.51 0.65
N THR A 372 -13.28 -15.44 0.21
CA THR A 372 -12.76 -15.35 -1.15
C THR A 372 -11.23 -15.54 -1.21
N LEU A 373 -10.49 -14.99 -0.27
CA LEU A 373 -9.05 -15.12 -0.15
C LEU A 373 -8.69 -15.27 1.32
N ASP A 374 -8.07 -16.39 1.68
CA ASP A 374 -7.65 -16.63 3.06
C ASP A 374 -6.48 -15.71 3.45
N LEU A 375 -6.79 -14.68 4.27
CA LEU A 375 -5.82 -13.75 4.82
C LEU A 375 -5.28 -14.18 6.20
N ALA A 376 -5.71 -15.33 6.74
CA ALA A 376 -5.27 -15.81 8.05
C ALA A 376 -3.74 -15.95 8.20
N PRO A 377 -2.96 -16.31 7.15
CA PRO A 377 -1.51 -16.30 7.24
C PRO A 377 -0.91 -14.94 7.61
N LEU A 378 -1.57 -13.81 7.26
CA LEU A 378 -1.16 -12.45 7.61
C LEU A 378 -1.67 -12.03 9.00
N GLY A 379 -2.29 -12.91 9.76
CA GLY A 379 -2.86 -12.63 11.08
C GLY A 379 -1.81 -12.24 12.13
N PHE A 380 -2.25 -11.48 13.15
CA PHE A 380 -1.40 -11.01 14.26
C PHE A 380 -0.68 -12.14 14.99
N GLY A 381 -1.26 -13.35 15.04
CA GLY A 381 -0.67 -14.49 15.78
C GLY A 381 0.76 -14.85 15.35
N ARG A 382 1.15 -14.62 14.08
CA ARG A 382 2.52 -14.88 13.61
C ARG A 382 3.56 -13.94 14.26
N ILE A 383 3.13 -12.73 14.65
CA ILE A 383 4.01 -11.77 15.32
C ILE A 383 4.46 -12.32 16.67
N GLY A 384 3.51 -12.79 17.50
CA GLY A 384 3.83 -13.37 18.81
C GLY A 384 4.65 -14.67 18.75
N ARG A 385 4.54 -15.41 17.66
CA ARG A 385 5.33 -16.64 17.42
C ARG A 385 6.65 -16.40 16.70
N ASN A 386 6.92 -15.15 16.28
CA ASN A 386 8.08 -14.77 15.47
C ASN A 386 8.21 -15.62 14.19
N GLU A 387 7.10 -15.77 13.45
CA GLU A 387 6.99 -16.53 12.21
C GLU A 387 6.91 -15.55 11.01
N PRO A 388 8.05 -15.07 10.46
CA PRO A 388 8.04 -14.13 9.36
C PRO A 388 7.63 -14.79 8.04
N ILE A 389 6.86 -14.06 7.24
CA ILE A 389 6.62 -14.39 5.83
C ILE A 389 7.68 -13.63 5.02
N ARG A 390 8.54 -14.36 4.31
CA ARG A 390 9.63 -13.71 3.56
C ARG A 390 9.17 -13.32 2.16
N GLU A 391 9.12 -12.01 1.92
CA GLU A 391 8.99 -11.43 0.59
C GLU A 391 10.38 -11.04 0.08
N LEU A 392 10.78 -11.54 -1.10
CA LEU A 392 12.14 -11.36 -1.64
C LEU A 392 12.26 -10.16 -2.58
N SER A 393 11.16 -9.51 -2.93
CA SER A 393 11.11 -8.35 -3.83
C SER A 393 10.49 -7.15 -3.14
N ILE A 394 11.16 -6.66 -2.10
CA ILE A 394 10.76 -5.44 -1.39
C ILE A 394 11.47 -4.26 -2.02
N ILE A 395 10.73 -3.22 -2.36
CA ILE A 395 11.22 -1.95 -2.87
C ILE A 395 10.97 -0.88 -1.82
#